data_d3c45b58c2703d49545121fcf8ad0a64
#
_entry.id   d3c45b58c2703d49545121fcf8ad0a64
#
_cell.length_a   1.000
_cell.length_b   1.000
_cell.length_c   1.000
_cell.angle_alpha   90.00
_cell.angle_beta   90.00
_cell.angle_gamma   90.00
#
_symmetry.space_group_name_H-M   'P 1'
#
loop_
_entity.id
_entity.type
_entity.pdbx_description
1 polymer ?
#
loop_
_entity_poly.entity_id
_entity_poly.type
_entity_poly.pdbx_seq_one_letter_code
_entity_poly.pdbx_strand_id
1 'polypeptide(L)'
;PFTPPNHSPTHGTSMAGTILRGLANKDLGVQKSPVRILPVDVFGASANANSFNIANGITEAVNNGATIINLSLGGYQASPLLQRIIATHHNNGVLFVGAAGNEPVTTPHFPAAHPEVMAVTATRPNGELTAYANRGNFIDVAARGTHPVRFGKRTYAITGTSASSAYVSGLAAGLASAHGKKPREIRELIIENRP
;
A
#
# COMPACT_ATOMS: atom_id res chain seq x y z
N PRO A 1 -3.48 -23.58 -5.68
CA PRO A 1 -2.37 -22.64 -5.84
C PRO A 1 -2.28 -22.27 -7.32
N PHE A 2 -2.60 -21.00 -7.62
CA PHE A 2 -2.49 -20.47 -8.98
C PHE A 2 -1.00 -20.25 -9.28
N THR A 3 -0.45 -21.06 -10.15
CA THR A 3 0.90 -20.82 -10.69
C THR A 3 0.73 -20.01 -11.97
N PRO A 4 1.18 -18.76 -12.05
CA PRO A 4 1.07 -18.00 -13.27
C PRO A 4 1.87 -18.71 -14.39
N PRO A 5 1.31 -18.86 -15.58
CA PRO A 5 1.91 -19.63 -16.68
C PRO A 5 3.16 -18.98 -17.27
N ASN A 6 3.50 -17.78 -16.87
CA ASN A 6 4.68 -17.04 -17.33
C ASN A 6 5.53 -16.64 -16.13
N HIS A 7 6.87 -16.73 -16.28
CA HIS A 7 7.92 -16.43 -15.32
C HIS A 7 7.94 -14.97 -14.80
N SER A 8 6.78 -14.32 -14.65
CA SER A 8 6.61 -12.95 -14.13
C SER A 8 5.94 -12.97 -12.75
N PRO A 9 6.27 -12.03 -11.87
CA PRO A 9 5.65 -11.96 -10.55
C PRO A 9 4.15 -11.62 -10.67
N THR A 10 3.33 -12.20 -9.81
CA THR A 10 1.93 -11.77 -9.64
C THR A 10 1.87 -10.35 -9.07
N HIS A 11 0.69 -9.72 -9.10
CA HIS A 11 0.50 -8.40 -8.47
C HIS A 11 0.89 -8.41 -6.99
N GLY A 12 0.40 -9.37 -6.20
CA GLY A 12 0.73 -9.50 -4.77
C GLY A 12 2.22 -9.72 -4.53
N THR A 13 2.88 -10.58 -5.31
CA THR A 13 4.34 -10.77 -5.25
C THR A 13 5.10 -9.48 -5.54
N SER A 14 4.63 -8.71 -6.53
CA SER A 14 5.22 -7.42 -6.89
C SER A 14 5.09 -6.40 -5.77
N MET A 15 3.92 -6.35 -5.12
CA MET A 15 3.69 -5.47 -3.97
C MET A 15 4.55 -5.86 -2.78
N ALA A 16 4.65 -7.15 -2.44
CA ALA A 16 5.54 -7.63 -1.39
C ALA A 16 7.01 -7.24 -1.64
N GLY A 17 7.49 -7.43 -2.87
CA GLY A 17 8.84 -7.00 -3.25
C GLY A 17 9.05 -5.49 -3.14
N THR A 18 8.03 -4.70 -3.43
CA THR A 18 8.08 -3.23 -3.32
C THR A 18 8.02 -2.77 -1.86
N ILE A 19 7.23 -3.43 -1.00
CA ILE A 19 7.23 -3.19 0.46
C ILE A 19 8.62 -3.46 1.04
N LEU A 20 9.24 -4.59 0.71
CA LEU A 20 10.59 -4.92 1.16
C LEU A 20 11.61 -3.87 0.71
N ARG A 21 11.44 -3.28 -0.46
CA ARG A 21 12.28 -2.19 -0.95
C ARG A 21 12.11 -0.90 -0.14
N GLY A 22 10.87 -0.53 0.22
CA GLY A 22 10.59 0.59 1.11
C GLY A 22 11.20 0.39 2.49
N LEU A 23 11.06 -0.83 3.04
CA LEU A 23 11.64 -1.23 4.32
C LEU A 23 13.18 -1.15 4.32
N ALA A 24 13.81 -1.51 3.20
CA ALA A 24 15.28 -1.48 3.02
C ALA A 24 15.82 -0.11 2.59
N ASN A 25 15.03 0.96 2.70
CA ASN A 25 15.52 2.30 2.39
C ASN A 25 16.67 2.68 3.32
N LYS A 26 17.83 3.03 2.72
CA LYS A 26 19.07 3.32 3.47
C LYS A 26 18.93 4.53 4.40
N ASP A 27 18.07 5.48 4.04
CA ASP A 27 17.84 6.69 4.81
C ASP A 27 17.15 6.40 6.17
N LEU A 28 16.55 5.20 6.31
CA LEU A 28 15.95 4.76 7.57
C LEU A 28 16.97 4.26 8.61
N GLY A 29 18.21 3.99 8.21
CA GLY A 29 19.24 3.43 9.10
C GLY A 29 18.96 2.00 9.62
N VAL A 30 17.96 1.32 9.07
CA VAL A 30 17.53 -0.02 9.51
C VAL A 30 18.43 -1.08 8.88
N GLN A 31 19.38 -1.62 9.63
CA GLN A 31 20.25 -2.70 9.16
C GLN A 31 19.60 -4.08 9.25
N LYS A 32 18.78 -4.32 10.28
CA LYS A 32 17.99 -5.54 10.47
C LYS A 32 16.63 -5.15 11.02
N SER A 33 15.56 -5.53 10.33
CA SER A 33 14.20 -5.25 10.77
C SER A 33 13.48 -6.56 11.15
N PRO A 34 12.77 -6.60 12.30
CA PRO A 34 11.90 -7.70 12.66
C PRO A 34 10.58 -7.71 11.87
N VAL A 35 10.38 -6.76 10.97
CA VAL A 35 9.15 -6.65 10.16
C VAL A 35 8.96 -7.89 9.31
N ARG A 36 7.72 -8.41 9.33
CA ARG A 36 7.28 -9.54 8.53
C ARG A 36 6.14 -9.09 7.62
N ILE A 37 6.07 -9.66 6.42
CA ILE A 37 4.95 -9.48 5.52
C ILE A 37 3.98 -10.64 5.72
N LEU A 38 2.72 -10.32 6.00
CA LEU A 38 1.61 -11.26 6.03
C LEU A 38 0.82 -11.10 4.72
N PRO A 39 0.93 -12.05 3.77
CA PRO A 39 0.12 -12.00 2.55
C PRO A 39 -1.30 -12.49 2.84
N VAL A 40 -2.29 -11.72 2.39
CA VAL A 40 -3.71 -12.10 2.45
C VAL A 40 -4.29 -12.01 1.05
N ASP A 41 -4.81 -13.13 0.54
CA ASP A 41 -5.45 -13.20 -0.76
C ASP A 41 -6.93 -12.87 -0.64
N VAL A 42 -7.33 -11.71 -1.16
CA VAL A 42 -8.72 -11.25 -1.20
C VAL A 42 -9.38 -11.46 -2.57
N PHE A 43 -8.61 -11.87 -3.57
CA PHE A 43 -9.07 -12.09 -4.94
C PHE A 43 -9.42 -13.56 -5.21
N GLY A 44 -8.73 -14.51 -4.58
CA GLY A 44 -8.89 -15.94 -4.86
C GLY A 44 -8.60 -16.26 -6.34
N ALA A 45 -9.54 -16.89 -7.01
CA ALA A 45 -9.48 -17.19 -8.44
C ALA A 45 -10.05 -16.07 -9.33
N SER A 46 -10.52 -14.96 -8.75
CA SER A 46 -11.17 -13.85 -9.47
C SER A 46 -10.16 -12.76 -9.84
N ALA A 47 -10.44 -12.06 -10.93
CA ALA A 47 -9.73 -10.82 -11.29
C ALA A 47 -10.16 -9.62 -10.42
N ASN A 48 -11.29 -9.71 -9.72
CA ASN A 48 -11.88 -8.65 -8.92
C ASN A 48 -12.16 -9.16 -7.49
N ALA A 49 -11.85 -8.35 -6.49
CA ALA A 49 -12.25 -8.56 -5.11
C ALA A 49 -13.50 -7.74 -4.80
N ASN A 50 -14.48 -8.31 -4.12
CA ASN A 50 -15.61 -7.55 -3.60
C ASN A 50 -15.30 -6.98 -2.20
N SER A 51 -16.10 -6.01 -1.76
CA SER A 51 -15.91 -5.33 -0.48
C SER A 51 -15.96 -6.26 0.73
N PHE A 52 -16.73 -7.36 0.65
CA PHE A 52 -16.82 -8.35 1.71
C PHE A 52 -15.51 -9.14 1.86
N ASN A 53 -14.94 -9.60 0.74
CA ASN A 53 -13.65 -10.30 0.76
C ASN A 53 -12.53 -9.41 1.28
N ILE A 54 -12.52 -8.13 0.88
CA ILE A 54 -11.53 -7.16 1.37
C ILE A 54 -11.70 -6.92 2.88
N ALA A 55 -12.94 -6.75 3.37
CA ALA A 55 -13.25 -6.56 4.78
C ALA A 55 -12.80 -7.77 5.63
N ASN A 56 -13.09 -8.99 5.16
CA ASN A 56 -12.64 -10.22 5.81
C ASN A 56 -11.11 -10.32 5.83
N GLY A 57 -10.44 -10.02 4.71
CA GLY A 57 -8.98 -10.03 4.63
C GLY A 57 -8.32 -9.03 5.57
N ILE A 58 -8.89 -7.83 5.72
CA ILE A 58 -8.44 -6.84 6.71
C ILE A 58 -8.57 -7.40 8.13
N THR A 59 -9.73 -7.97 8.46
CA THR A 59 -10.00 -8.54 9.78
C THR A 59 -9.05 -9.71 10.08
N GLU A 60 -8.84 -10.59 9.11
CA GLU A 60 -7.87 -11.69 9.21
C GLU A 60 -6.45 -11.17 9.45
N ALA A 61 -6.01 -10.18 8.68
CA ALA A 61 -4.68 -9.60 8.84
C ALA A 61 -4.48 -9.02 10.25
N VAL A 62 -5.46 -8.27 10.76
CA VAL A 62 -5.39 -7.68 12.11
C VAL A 62 -5.40 -8.75 13.19
N ASN A 63 -6.24 -9.77 13.08
CA ASN A 63 -6.29 -10.90 14.04
C ASN A 63 -4.96 -11.69 14.07
N ASN A 64 -4.18 -11.64 12.97
CA ASN A 64 -2.84 -12.20 12.88
C ASN A 64 -1.71 -11.18 13.20
N GLY A 65 -2.06 -10.04 13.80
CA GLY A 65 -1.11 -9.07 14.34
C GLY A 65 -0.59 -8.04 13.35
N ALA A 66 -1.21 -7.87 12.18
CA ALA A 66 -0.85 -6.81 11.26
C ALA A 66 -1.18 -5.44 11.87
N THR A 67 -0.21 -4.53 11.87
CA THR A 67 -0.34 -3.16 12.36
C THR A 67 -0.26 -2.12 11.24
N ILE A 68 0.20 -2.53 10.05
CA ILE A 68 0.21 -1.72 8.84
C ILE A 68 -0.39 -2.57 7.72
N ILE A 69 -1.40 -2.04 7.03
CA ILE A 69 -2.09 -2.73 5.94
C ILE A 69 -1.93 -1.96 4.65
N ASN A 70 -1.34 -2.61 3.63
CA ASN A 70 -1.23 -2.08 2.28
C ASN A 70 -2.44 -2.49 1.45
N LEU A 71 -3.15 -1.51 0.90
CA LEU A 71 -4.32 -1.68 0.04
C LEU A 71 -3.98 -1.21 -1.39
N SER A 72 -3.19 -2.02 -2.11
CA SER A 72 -2.87 -1.80 -3.53
C SER A 72 -4.02 -2.25 -4.45
N LEU A 73 -5.23 -1.83 -4.11
CA LEU A 73 -6.50 -2.18 -4.77
C LEU A 73 -7.49 -1.02 -4.59
N GLY A 74 -8.57 -1.01 -5.37
CA GLY A 74 -9.65 -0.05 -5.17
C GLY A 74 -10.57 0.11 -6.37
N GLY A 75 -11.48 1.08 -6.23
CA GLY A 75 -12.49 1.43 -7.24
C GLY A 75 -13.22 2.72 -6.86
N TYR A 76 -14.17 3.13 -7.68
CA TYR A 76 -14.88 4.41 -7.51
C TYR A 76 -16.12 4.31 -6.62
N GLN A 77 -16.52 3.11 -6.21
CA GLN A 77 -17.68 2.90 -5.36
C GLN A 77 -17.25 2.78 -3.90
N ALA A 78 -17.80 3.66 -3.04
CA ALA A 78 -17.66 3.55 -1.61
C ALA A 78 -18.48 2.36 -1.08
N SER A 79 -17.91 1.62 -0.13
CA SER A 79 -18.60 0.55 0.58
C SER A 79 -18.73 0.90 2.07
N PRO A 80 -19.96 1.09 2.59
CA PRO A 80 -20.16 1.37 4.02
C PRO A 80 -19.61 0.26 4.94
N LEU A 81 -19.67 -1.00 4.48
CA LEU A 81 -19.07 -2.12 5.21
C LEU A 81 -17.56 -1.94 5.35
N LEU A 82 -16.89 -1.71 4.22
CA LEU A 82 -15.44 -1.58 4.19
C LEU A 82 -14.97 -0.35 4.98
N GLN A 83 -15.68 0.78 4.84
CA GLN A 83 -15.42 1.98 5.62
C GLN A 83 -15.49 1.72 7.13
N ARG A 84 -16.54 1.03 7.60
CA ARG A 84 -16.70 0.70 9.02
C ARG A 84 -15.57 -0.18 9.53
N ILE A 85 -15.16 -1.20 8.80
CA ILE A 85 -14.08 -2.11 9.17
C ILE A 85 -12.74 -1.34 9.24
N ILE A 86 -12.45 -0.51 8.24
CA ILE A 86 -11.24 0.33 8.23
C ILE A 86 -11.25 1.29 9.42
N ALA A 87 -12.34 2.02 9.66
CA ALA A 87 -12.44 2.95 10.78
C ALA A 87 -12.27 2.25 12.14
N THR A 88 -12.88 1.08 12.33
CA THR A 88 -12.73 0.29 13.56
C THR A 88 -11.29 -0.07 13.83
N HIS A 89 -10.58 -0.63 12.86
CA HIS A 89 -9.19 -1.05 13.04
C HIS A 89 -8.21 0.13 13.07
N HIS A 90 -8.50 1.21 12.34
CA HIS A 90 -7.74 2.46 12.44
C HIS A 90 -7.78 3.04 13.87
N ASN A 91 -8.97 3.09 14.49
CA ASN A 91 -9.15 3.55 15.87
C ASN A 91 -8.41 2.65 16.88
N ASN A 92 -8.19 1.40 16.54
CA ASN A 92 -7.39 0.44 17.31
C ASN A 92 -5.88 0.50 16.97
N GLY A 93 -5.44 1.50 16.19
CA GLY A 93 -4.02 1.79 15.95
C GLY A 93 -3.43 1.18 14.69
N VAL A 94 -4.23 0.58 13.81
CA VAL A 94 -3.77 0.07 12.51
C VAL A 94 -3.59 1.23 11.53
N LEU A 95 -2.47 1.27 10.83
CA LEU A 95 -2.23 2.18 9.71
C LEU A 95 -2.65 1.51 8.39
N PHE A 96 -3.52 2.18 7.66
CA PHE A 96 -3.90 1.81 6.30
C PHE A 96 -3.19 2.70 5.28
N VAL A 97 -2.63 2.11 4.25
CA VAL A 97 -1.97 2.80 3.13
C VAL A 97 -2.63 2.34 1.83
N GLY A 98 -3.22 3.25 1.08
CA GLY A 98 -4.04 2.93 -0.08
C GLY A 98 -3.55 3.54 -1.39
N ALA A 99 -3.68 2.80 -2.49
CA ALA A 99 -3.38 3.28 -3.83
C ALA A 99 -4.48 4.22 -4.34
N ALA A 100 -4.09 5.42 -4.82
CA ALA A 100 -5.04 6.46 -5.24
C ALA A 100 -5.75 6.18 -6.57
N GLY A 101 -5.26 5.22 -7.36
CA GLY A 101 -5.82 4.88 -8.68
C GLY A 101 -4.94 5.37 -9.85
N ASN A 102 -5.19 4.79 -11.04
CA ASN A 102 -4.33 4.97 -12.22
C ASN A 102 -5.11 5.49 -13.44
N GLU A 103 -6.10 6.35 -13.26
CA GLU A 103 -6.99 6.86 -14.32
C GLU A 103 -7.04 8.39 -14.36
N PRO A 104 -5.96 9.10 -14.32
CA PRO A 104 -5.63 10.51 -14.05
C PRO A 104 -6.84 11.44 -13.80
N VAL A 105 -7.71 11.04 -12.90
CA VAL A 105 -8.94 11.76 -12.52
C VAL A 105 -8.85 12.31 -11.10
N THR A 106 -9.76 13.21 -10.75
CA THR A 106 -9.89 13.78 -9.40
C THR A 106 -10.99 13.11 -8.57
N THR A 107 -11.73 12.18 -9.17
CA THR A 107 -12.78 11.41 -8.50
C THR A 107 -12.18 10.58 -7.36
N PRO A 108 -12.77 10.60 -6.15
CA PRO A 108 -12.32 9.79 -5.03
C PRO A 108 -12.27 8.30 -5.38
N HIS A 109 -11.16 7.65 -5.03
CA HIS A 109 -10.92 6.23 -5.29
C HIS A 109 -10.85 5.48 -3.96
N PHE A 110 -11.78 4.57 -3.73
CA PHE A 110 -11.90 3.84 -2.47
C PHE A 110 -11.19 2.49 -2.52
N PRO A 111 -10.57 2.06 -1.39
CA PRO A 111 -10.66 2.64 -0.06
C PRO A 111 -9.69 3.80 0.23
N ALA A 112 -8.81 4.17 -0.68
CA ALA A 112 -7.81 5.22 -0.45
C ALA A 112 -8.44 6.57 -0.02
N ALA A 113 -9.62 6.92 -0.53
CA ALA A 113 -10.31 8.15 -0.21
C ALA A 113 -11.05 8.17 1.15
N HIS A 114 -10.99 7.09 1.94
CA HIS A 114 -11.48 7.14 3.32
C HIS A 114 -10.50 7.91 4.21
N PRO A 115 -10.97 8.75 5.15
CA PRO A 115 -10.10 9.59 6.00
C PRO A 115 -9.09 8.79 6.82
N GLU A 116 -9.41 7.54 7.14
CA GLU A 116 -8.59 6.62 7.91
C GLU A 116 -7.46 6.00 7.10
N VAL A 117 -7.48 6.14 5.77
CA VAL A 117 -6.49 5.57 4.86
C VAL A 117 -5.52 6.66 4.42
N MET A 118 -4.24 6.40 4.48
CA MET A 118 -3.23 7.27 3.87
C MET A 118 -3.20 7.02 2.37
N ALA A 119 -3.76 7.95 1.61
CA ALA A 119 -3.87 7.86 0.15
C ALA A 119 -2.56 8.21 -0.53
N VAL A 120 -2.03 7.30 -1.35
CA VAL A 120 -0.74 7.47 -2.03
C VAL A 120 -0.93 7.53 -3.53
N THR A 121 -0.48 8.64 -4.14
CA THR A 121 -0.41 8.81 -5.61
C THR A 121 1.01 8.58 -6.14
N ALA A 122 1.18 8.61 -7.45
CA ALA A 122 2.41 8.22 -8.11
C ALA A 122 3.15 9.39 -8.76
N THR A 123 4.47 9.51 -8.49
CA THR A 123 5.35 10.50 -9.11
C THR A 123 6.41 9.86 -10.01
N ARG A 124 6.96 10.69 -10.90
CA ARG A 124 8.20 10.46 -11.64
C ARG A 124 9.41 10.68 -10.72
N PRO A 125 10.64 10.31 -11.16
CA PRO A 125 11.86 10.60 -10.39
C PRO A 125 12.12 12.09 -10.11
N ASN A 126 11.57 12.99 -10.93
CA ASN A 126 11.68 14.44 -10.75
C ASN A 126 10.62 15.05 -9.80
N GLY A 127 9.79 14.21 -9.15
CA GLY A 127 8.73 14.64 -8.25
C GLY A 127 7.39 14.98 -8.90
N GLU A 128 7.34 15.13 -10.23
CA GLU A 128 6.08 15.40 -10.94
C GLU A 128 5.15 14.18 -10.90
N LEU A 129 3.84 14.42 -10.88
CA LEU A 129 2.86 13.36 -11.01
C LEU A 129 3.01 12.60 -12.31
N THR A 130 2.88 11.27 -12.25
CA THR A 130 2.83 10.47 -13.48
C THR A 130 1.55 10.76 -14.27
N ALA A 131 1.61 10.54 -15.58
CA ALA A 131 0.46 10.83 -16.46
C ALA A 131 -0.79 10.00 -16.11
N TYR A 132 -0.60 8.82 -15.53
CA TYR A 132 -1.69 7.93 -15.15
C TYR A 132 -2.23 8.16 -13.73
N ALA A 133 -1.51 8.89 -12.87
CA ALA A 133 -1.86 8.97 -11.45
C ALA A 133 -3.14 9.77 -11.19
N ASN A 134 -4.01 9.22 -10.36
CA ASN A 134 -5.13 9.96 -9.82
C ASN A 134 -4.62 11.11 -8.93
N ARG A 135 -5.39 12.18 -8.89
CA ARG A 135 -5.09 13.42 -8.18
C ARG A 135 -6.34 13.92 -7.48
N GLY A 136 -6.21 14.89 -6.60
CA GLY A 136 -7.35 15.47 -5.89
C GLY A 136 -7.05 15.67 -4.41
N ASN A 137 -8.03 16.23 -3.71
CA ASN A 137 -7.91 16.61 -2.30
C ASN A 137 -7.92 15.43 -1.32
N PHE A 138 -8.20 14.22 -1.80
CA PHE A 138 -8.14 13.00 -0.99
C PHE A 138 -6.73 12.40 -0.90
N ILE A 139 -5.75 12.95 -1.64
CA ILE A 139 -4.37 12.46 -1.65
C ILE A 139 -3.60 13.01 -0.45
N ASP A 140 -3.00 12.13 0.33
CA ASP A 140 -2.15 12.49 1.46
C ASP A 140 -0.67 12.59 1.07
N VAL A 141 -0.18 11.63 0.26
CA VAL A 141 1.24 11.47 -0.06
C VAL A 141 1.45 11.16 -1.53
N ALA A 142 2.56 11.64 -2.08
CA ALA A 142 3.04 11.29 -3.40
C ALA A 142 4.37 10.52 -3.26
N ALA A 143 4.51 9.41 -3.97
CA ALA A 143 5.73 8.61 -3.96
C ALA A 143 6.05 8.08 -5.36
N ARG A 144 7.30 7.66 -5.60
CA ARG A 144 7.70 7.10 -6.90
C ARG A 144 6.72 6.02 -7.36
N GLY A 145 6.28 6.14 -8.61
CA GLY A 145 5.33 5.23 -9.24
C GLY A 145 5.97 3.98 -9.87
N THR A 146 7.32 3.93 -9.99
CA THR A 146 8.00 2.80 -10.62
C THR A 146 9.11 2.27 -9.71
N HIS A 147 9.06 0.97 -9.42
CA HIS A 147 10.03 0.28 -8.58
C HIS A 147 10.54 -1.00 -9.25
N PRO A 148 11.87 -1.29 -9.20
CA PRO A 148 12.39 -2.57 -9.63
C PRO A 148 12.10 -3.64 -8.56
N VAL A 149 11.53 -4.77 -9.00
CA VAL A 149 11.29 -5.96 -8.17
C VAL A 149 12.02 -7.14 -8.78
N ARG A 150 12.83 -7.82 -7.99
CA ARG A 150 13.50 -9.05 -8.40
C ARG A 150 12.59 -10.25 -8.18
N PHE A 151 12.40 -11.04 -9.24
CA PHE A 151 11.66 -12.30 -9.17
C PHE A 151 12.43 -13.37 -9.95
N GLY A 152 12.82 -14.42 -9.26
CA GLY A 152 13.75 -15.40 -9.82
C GLY A 152 15.09 -14.76 -10.21
N LYS A 153 15.48 -14.96 -11.46
CA LYS A 153 16.74 -14.41 -12.03
C LYS A 153 16.55 -13.07 -12.76
N ARG A 154 15.32 -12.54 -12.79
CA ARG A 154 14.97 -11.32 -13.56
C ARG A 154 14.57 -10.18 -12.65
N THR A 155 14.71 -8.95 -13.16
CA THR A 155 14.21 -7.74 -12.54
C THR A 155 13.10 -7.17 -13.40
N TYR A 156 11.98 -6.82 -12.78
CA TYR A 156 10.78 -6.27 -13.41
C TYR A 156 10.57 -4.84 -12.91
N ALA A 157 10.23 -3.94 -13.81
CA ALA A 157 9.78 -2.59 -13.47
C ALA A 157 8.27 -2.65 -13.15
N ILE A 158 7.92 -2.43 -11.90
CA ILE A 158 6.54 -2.44 -11.43
C ILE A 158 6.07 -0.98 -11.35
N THR A 159 5.00 -0.66 -12.08
CA THR A 159 4.52 0.73 -12.23
C THR A 159 3.06 0.84 -11.81
N GLY A 160 2.71 1.94 -11.14
CA GLY A 160 1.35 2.29 -10.70
C GLY A 160 1.32 2.88 -9.30
N THR A 161 0.18 3.47 -8.92
CA THR A 161 -0.06 3.94 -7.54
C THR A 161 -0.05 2.79 -6.54
N SER A 162 -0.33 1.55 -6.99
CA SER A 162 -0.13 0.32 -6.22
C SER A 162 1.32 0.15 -5.76
N ALA A 163 2.30 0.43 -6.65
CA ALA A 163 3.71 0.36 -6.30
C ALA A 163 4.13 1.50 -5.36
N SER A 164 3.56 2.69 -5.55
CA SER A 164 3.78 3.83 -4.64
C SER A 164 3.27 3.52 -3.23
N SER A 165 2.04 3.03 -3.08
CA SER A 165 1.47 2.68 -1.76
C SER A 165 2.23 1.54 -1.09
N ALA A 166 2.65 0.52 -1.84
CA ALA A 166 3.47 -0.56 -1.34
C ALA A 166 4.84 -0.07 -0.83
N TYR A 167 5.49 0.83 -1.55
CA TYR A 167 6.75 1.44 -1.13
C TYR A 167 6.58 2.25 0.17
N VAL A 168 5.54 3.09 0.25
CA VAL A 168 5.24 3.88 1.45
C VAL A 168 4.88 2.99 2.64
N SER A 169 4.18 1.88 2.42
CA SER A 169 3.89 0.88 3.47
C SER A 169 5.18 0.29 4.04
N GLY A 170 6.14 -0.05 3.18
CA GLY A 170 7.46 -0.52 3.59
C GLY A 170 8.27 0.54 4.34
N LEU A 171 8.22 1.79 3.87
CA LEU A 171 8.85 2.94 4.53
C LEU A 171 8.26 3.15 5.93
N ALA A 172 6.92 3.11 6.04
CA ALA A 172 6.22 3.24 7.32
C ALA A 172 6.61 2.13 8.31
N ALA A 173 6.70 0.89 7.84
CA ALA A 173 7.13 -0.24 8.67
C ALA A 173 8.59 -0.10 9.13
N GLY A 174 9.46 0.40 8.25
CA GLY A 174 10.86 0.68 8.58
C GLY A 174 10.99 1.77 9.64
N LEU A 175 10.29 2.89 9.47
CA LEU A 175 10.26 3.99 10.44
C LEU A 175 9.71 3.54 11.80
N ALA A 176 8.61 2.78 11.81
CA ALA A 176 8.05 2.23 13.04
C ALA A 176 9.07 1.34 13.77
N SER A 177 9.76 0.48 13.04
CA SER A 177 10.78 -0.42 13.57
C SER A 177 12.02 0.32 14.07
N ALA A 178 12.48 1.34 13.33
CA ALA A 178 13.68 2.12 13.67
C ALA A 178 13.49 2.99 14.92
N HIS A 179 12.31 3.59 15.05
CA HIS A 179 12.03 4.58 16.10
C HIS A 179 11.16 4.04 17.24
N GLY A 180 10.72 2.79 17.19
CA GLY A 180 9.83 2.21 18.21
C GLY A 180 8.47 2.92 18.29
N LYS A 181 8.06 3.60 17.20
CA LYS A 181 6.82 4.38 17.15
C LYS A 181 5.62 3.53 16.72
N LYS A 182 4.43 3.95 17.20
CA LYS A 182 3.19 3.33 16.76
C LYS A 182 2.86 3.71 15.30
N PRO A 183 2.19 2.86 14.52
CA PRO A 183 1.86 3.14 13.12
C PRO A 183 1.14 4.47 12.88
N ARG A 184 0.27 4.89 13.79
CA ARG A 184 -0.43 6.18 13.71
C ARG A 184 0.51 7.37 13.77
N GLU A 185 1.51 7.35 14.67
CA GLU A 185 2.53 8.40 14.77
C GLU A 185 3.41 8.44 13.52
N ILE A 186 3.61 7.29 12.88
CA ILE A 186 4.34 7.19 11.61
C ILE A 186 3.52 7.83 10.45
N ARG A 187 2.19 7.68 10.43
CA ARG A 187 1.35 8.36 9.45
C ARG A 187 1.55 9.88 9.51
N GLU A 188 1.48 10.45 10.69
CA GLU A 188 1.67 11.88 10.92
C GLU A 188 3.08 12.32 10.46
N LEU A 189 4.11 11.58 10.86
CA LEU A 189 5.49 11.85 10.47
C LEU A 189 5.69 11.85 8.94
N ILE A 190 5.10 10.89 8.23
CA ILE A 190 5.20 10.81 6.76
C ILE A 190 4.46 11.97 6.10
N ILE A 191 3.28 12.33 6.58
CA ILE A 191 2.47 13.42 6.01
C ILE A 191 3.13 14.79 6.27
N GLU A 192 3.67 15.02 7.44
CA GLU A 192 4.34 16.29 7.80
C GLU A 192 5.66 16.50 7.03
N ASN A 193 6.40 15.43 6.76
CA ASN A 193 7.68 15.48 6.05
C ASN A 193 7.56 15.16 4.55
N ARG A 194 6.37 15.27 3.97
CA ARG A 194 6.19 15.15 2.51
C ARG A 194 6.95 16.27 1.79
N PRO A 195 7.65 15.96 0.71
CA PRO A 195 8.34 16.95 -0.12
C PRO A 195 7.36 17.87 -0.85
#